data_0127f61065c95f68b105156035a67017
#
_entry.id   0127f61065c95f68b105156035a67017
#
_cell.length_a   1.000
_cell.length_b   1.000
_cell.length_c   1.000
_cell.angle_alpha   90.00
_cell.angle_beta   90.00
_cell.angle_gamma   90.00
#
_symmetry.space_group_name_H-M   'P 1'
#
loop_
_entity.id
_entity.type
_entity.pdbx_description
1 polymer ?
#
loop_
_entity_poly.entity_id
_entity_poly.type
_entity_poly.pdbx_seq_one_letter_code
_entity_poly.pdbx_strand_id
1 'polypeptide(L)'
;MMESFKKIDPRVTIVTKFGEIKIRFFAGEAARHVDNFIKLVHLGFYNGTTFHRVVPGFIIQGGDPLSKLPDRSLHGTGSPGYFLPPETSDRPHKRGAVGMAKVPRESNSTRDFNDSGSQFFISVNDNSGLDRMYTVFGEVFRGMDVVDKIVLMPRDDRDNPLEPIPMTVTVKE
;
A
#
# COMPACT_ATOMS: atom_id res chain seq x y z
N MET A 1 35.05 16.05 -11.86
CA MET A 1 33.99 16.10 -10.85
C MET A 1 32.79 15.35 -11.41
N MET A 2 32.47 14.19 -10.89
CA MET A 2 31.22 13.51 -11.22
C MET A 2 30.12 14.24 -10.45
N GLU A 3 29.26 14.96 -11.16
CA GLU A 3 28.00 15.41 -10.58
C GLU A 3 27.20 14.15 -10.22
N SER A 4 27.02 13.92 -8.93
CA SER A 4 26.11 12.94 -8.41
C SER A 4 24.71 13.38 -8.85
N PHE A 5 24.19 12.78 -9.92
CA PHE A 5 22.78 12.93 -10.26
C PHE A 5 21.98 12.42 -9.06
N LYS A 6 21.41 13.33 -8.30
CA LYS A 6 20.51 13.01 -7.20
C LYS A 6 19.34 12.27 -7.84
N LYS A 7 19.29 10.95 -7.65
CA LYS A 7 18.21 10.11 -8.18
C LYS A 7 16.90 10.64 -7.58
N ILE A 8 16.05 11.19 -8.43
CA ILE A 8 14.74 11.71 -7.99
C ILE A 8 13.92 10.51 -7.53
N ASP A 9 13.38 10.59 -6.32
CA ASP A 9 12.49 9.55 -5.80
C ASP A 9 11.28 9.37 -6.73
N PRO A 10 10.94 8.13 -7.10
CA PRO A 10 9.80 7.89 -7.98
C PRO A 10 8.49 8.25 -7.30
N ARG A 11 7.50 8.62 -8.11
CA ARG A 11 6.16 9.02 -7.67
C ARG A 11 5.11 8.27 -8.45
N VAL A 12 3.98 8.02 -7.80
CA VAL A 12 2.78 7.46 -8.45
C VAL A 12 1.56 8.29 -8.11
N THR A 13 0.57 8.19 -9.00
CA THR A 13 -0.77 8.71 -8.75
C THR A 13 -1.74 7.54 -8.70
N ILE A 14 -2.47 7.41 -7.60
CA ILE A 14 -3.60 6.51 -7.44
C ILE A 14 -4.87 7.30 -7.73
N VAL A 15 -5.64 6.87 -8.72
CA VAL A 15 -6.91 7.49 -9.09
C VAL A 15 -8.05 6.65 -8.56
N THR A 16 -8.95 7.27 -7.81
CA THR A 16 -10.18 6.67 -7.28
C THR A 16 -11.38 7.53 -7.63
N LYS A 17 -12.59 7.01 -7.41
CA LYS A 17 -13.82 7.81 -7.57
C LYS A 17 -13.91 9.03 -6.63
N PHE A 18 -13.11 9.05 -5.57
CA PHE A 18 -13.04 10.17 -4.61
C PHE A 18 -11.96 11.18 -4.94
N GLY A 19 -11.12 10.92 -5.91
CA GLY A 19 -10.03 11.78 -6.34
C GLY A 19 -8.68 11.06 -6.38
N GLU A 20 -7.62 11.84 -6.45
CA GLU A 20 -6.26 11.35 -6.62
C GLU A 20 -5.49 11.33 -5.30
N ILE A 21 -4.69 10.28 -5.12
CA ILE A 21 -3.72 10.15 -4.03
C ILE A 21 -2.34 10.08 -4.67
N LYS A 22 -1.45 10.98 -4.31
CA LYS A 22 -0.09 11.05 -4.86
C LYS A 22 0.93 10.64 -3.82
N ILE A 23 1.76 9.67 -4.18
CA ILE A 23 2.75 9.05 -3.29
C ILE A 23 4.15 9.30 -3.83
N ARG A 24 5.06 9.70 -2.94
CA ARG A 24 6.50 9.74 -3.17
C ARG A 24 7.15 8.56 -2.47
N PHE A 25 8.01 7.82 -3.16
CA PHE A 25 8.66 6.64 -2.60
C PHE A 25 10.07 6.94 -2.09
N PHE A 26 10.50 6.16 -1.09
CA PHE A 26 11.81 6.26 -0.44
C PHE A 26 12.77 5.21 -1.03
N ALA A 27 13.22 5.43 -2.26
CA ALA A 27 14.05 4.46 -2.99
C ALA A 27 15.40 4.17 -2.32
N GLY A 28 15.94 5.11 -1.55
CA GLY A 28 17.21 4.93 -0.82
C GLY A 28 17.10 4.04 0.43
N GLU A 29 15.90 3.93 1.01
CA GLU A 29 15.67 3.21 2.27
C GLU A 29 14.99 1.86 2.05
N ALA A 30 14.16 1.75 1.03
CA ALA A 30 13.36 0.56 0.73
C ALA A 30 13.40 0.24 -0.76
N ALA A 31 14.62 0.11 -1.30
CA ALA A 31 14.86 -0.01 -2.74
C ALA A 31 14.08 -1.16 -3.39
N ARG A 32 14.02 -2.32 -2.75
CA ARG A 32 13.33 -3.50 -3.29
C ARG A 32 11.81 -3.30 -3.32
N HIS A 33 11.24 -2.71 -2.27
CA HIS A 33 9.80 -2.41 -2.21
C HIS A 33 9.41 -1.37 -3.25
N VAL A 34 10.23 -0.33 -3.42
CA VAL A 34 9.98 0.71 -4.40
C VAL A 34 10.08 0.16 -5.82
N ASP A 35 11.16 -0.53 -6.16
CA ASP A 35 11.35 -1.14 -7.48
C ASP A 35 10.21 -2.12 -7.81
N ASN A 36 9.79 -2.93 -6.85
CA ASN A 36 8.69 -3.86 -6.99
C ASN A 36 7.35 -3.16 -7.25
N PHE A 37 7.04 -2.13 -6.47
CA PHE A 37 5.79 -1.38 -6.64
C PHE A 37 5.73 -0.74 -8.03
N ILE A 38 6.79 -0.06 -8.44
CA ILE A 38 6.88 0.57 -9.77
C ILE A 38 6.73 -0.46 -10.89
N LYS A 39 7.39 -1.61 -10.76
CA LYS A 39 7.26 -2.72 -11.71
C LYS A 39 5.80 -3.19 -11.83
N LEU A 40 5.13 -3.39 -10.71
CA LEU A 40 3.72 -3.81 -10.69
C LEU A 40 2.81 -2.75 -11.31
N VAL A 41 3.10 -1.46 -11.09
CA VAL A 41 2.35 -0.36 -11.73
C VAL A 41 2.52 -0.42 -13.25
N HIS A 42 3.73 -0.60 -13.75
CA HIS A 42 3.98 -0.70 -15.19
C HIS A 42 3.29 -1.90 -15.84
N LEU A 43 3.11 -2.98 -15.09
CA LEU A 43 2.39 -4.18 -15.56
C LEU A 43 0.87 -4.01 -15.50
N GLY A 44 0.34 -2.89 -14.99
CA GLY A 44 -1.08 -2.70 -14.80
C GLY A 44 -1.67 -3.55 -13.66
N PHE A 45 -0.83 -4.12 -12.81
CA PHE A 45 -1.23 -5.05 -11.76
C PHE A 45 -2.27 -4.47 -10.78
N TYR A 46 -2.08 -3.20 -10.38
CA TYR A 46 -2.95 -2.55 -9.42
C TYR A 46 -4.29 -2.08 -9.99
N ASN A 47 -4.42 -1.98 -11.31
CA ASN A 47 -5.62 -1.45 -11.93
C ASN A 47 -6.82 -2.38 -11.69
N GLY A 48 -7.86 -1.85 -11.07
CA GLY A 48 -9.06 -2.59 -10.68
C GLY A 48 -8.98 -3.25 -9.31
N THR A 49 -7.82 -3.29 -8.66
CA THR A 49 -7.76 -3.68 -7.24
C THR A 49 -8.45 -2.62 -6.39
N THR A 50 -8.95 -3.00 -5.21
CA THR A 50 -9.72 -2.11 -4.37
C THR A 50 -9.03 -1.84 -3.04
N PHE A 51 -9.45 -0.77 -2.38
CA PHE A 51 -9.18 -0.59 -0.95
C PHE A 51 -10.14 -1.48 -0.17
N HIS A 52 -9.73 -2.72 0.07
CA HIS A 52 -10.58 -3.76 0.66
C HIS A 52 -10.64 -3.75 2.19
N ARG A 53 -9.84 -2.90 2.83
CA ARG A 53 -9.85 -2.74 4.29
C ARG A 53 -9.67 -1.27 4.65
N VAL A 54 -10.66 -0.74 5.36
CA VAL A 54 -10.65 0.63 5.85
C VAL A 54 -10.95 0.64 7.34
N VAL A 55 -10.04 1.18 8.13
CA VAL A 55 -10.17 1.24 9.60
C VAL A 55 -10.03 2.70 10.05
N PRO A 56 -11.16 3.37 10.37
CA PRO A 56 -11.12 4.76 10.81
C PRO A 56 -10.14 5.00 11.96
N GLY A 57 -9.40 6.09 11.87
CA GLY A 57 -8.36 6.42 12.86
C GLY A 57 -7.07 5.60 12.75
N PHE A 58 -7.01 4.67 11.80
CA PHE A 58 -5.88 3.76 11.66
C PHE A 58 -5.30 3.76 10.24
N ILE A 59 -5.87 2.97 9.33
CA ILE A 59 -5.33 2.78 7.96
C ILE A 59 -6.42 2.61 6.90
N ILE A 60 -6.03 2.79 5.63
CA ILE A 60 -6.69 2.15 4.49
C ILE A 60 -5.69 1.20 3.83
N GLN A 61 -6.15 0.05 3.36
CA GLN A 61 -5.30 -0.99 2.77
C GLN A 61 -5.89 -1.47 1.45
N GLY A 62 -5.02 -1.66 0.47
CA GLY A 62 -5.39 -2.15 -0.86
C GLY A 62 -4.26 -2.88 -1.56
N GLY A 63 -4.43 -3.13 -2.85
CA GLY A 63 -3.41 -3.75 -3.69
C GLY A 63 -3.45 -5.28 -3.76
N ASP A 64 -4.52 -5.89 -3.28
CA ASP A 64 -4.74 -7.33 -3.41
C ASP A 64 -5.33 -7.65 -4.79
N PRO A 65 -4.68 -8.52 -5.61
CA PRO A 65 -5.26 -8.91 -6.89
C PRO A 65 -6.60 -9.65 -6.74
N LEU A 66 -6.85 -10.34 -5.64
CA LEU A 66 -8.11 -11.03 -5.38
C LEU A 66 -9.25 -10.08 -5.00
N SER A 67 -8.94 -8.82 -4.68
CA SER A 67 -9.96 -7.80 -4.42
C SER A 67 -10.78 -7.42 -5.67
N LYS A 68 -10.33 -7.82 -6.86
CA LYS A 68 -11.09 -7.68 -8.12
C LYS A 68 -12.24 -8.68 -8.24
N LEU A 69 -12.20 -9.76 -7.47
CA LEU A 69 -13.18 -10.85 -7.54
C LEU A 69 -14.44 -10.51 -6.75
N PRO A 70 -15.63 -11.02 -7.17
CA PRO A 70 -16.87 -10.80 -6.44
C PRO A 70 -16.91 -11.42 -5.07
N ASP A 71 -16.15 -12.53 -4.85
CA ASP A 71 -16.11 -13.23 -3.56
C ASP A 71 -15.29 -12.42 -2.55
N ARG A 72 -16.01 -11.73 -1.67
CA ARG A 72 -15.43 -10.85 -0.65
C ARG A 72 -14.62 -11.63 0.41
N SER A 73 -14.86 -12.92 0.56
CA SER A 73 -14.11 -13.76 1.51
C SER A 73 -12.65 -13.94 1.13
N LEU A 74 -12.32 -13.73 -0.15
CA LEU A 74 -10.95 -13.81 -0.68
C LEU A 74 -10.18 -12.50 -0.56
N HIS A 75 -10.86 -11.39 -0.33
CA HIS A 75 -10.21 -10.09 -0.26
C HIS A 75 -9.25 -10.01 0.93
N GLY A 76 -8.01 -9.64 0.67
CA GLY A 76 -6.93 -9.57 1.66
C GLY A 76 -6.03 -10.79 1.69
N THR A 77 -6.30 -11.83 0.90
CA THR A 77 -5.53 -13.09 0.92
C THR A 77 -4.56 -13.26 -0.24
N GLY A 78 -4.59 -12.36 -1.23
CA GLY A 78 -3.81 -12.50 -2.45
C GLY A 78 -2.44 -11.84 -2.42
N SER A 79 -1.63 -12.20 -3.42
CA SER A 79 -0.28 -11.67 -3.61
C SER A 79 0.06 -11.67 -5.11
N PRO A 80 1.19 -11.06 -5.51
CA PRO A 80 1.65 -11.16 -6.90
C PRO A 80 2.30 -12.51 -7.25
N GLY A 81 2.25 -13.50 -6.35
CA GLY A 81 2.88 -14.81 -6.52
C GLY A 81 4.25 -14.91 -5.86
N TYR A 82 4.68 -13.90 -5.14
CA TYR A 82 5.92 -13.86 -4.37
C TYR A 82 5.76 -12.93 -3.16
N PHE A 83 6.73 -13.01 -2.25
CA PHE A 83 6.80 -12.16 -1.07
C PHE A 83 8.13 -11.40 -1.07
N LEU A 84 8.18 -10.29 -0.34
CA LEU A 84 9.39 -9.47 -0.22
C LEU A 84 9.98 -9.61 1.19
N PRO A 85 11.32 -9.71 1.31
CA PRO A 85 11.96 -9.58 2.61
C PRO A 85 11.73 -8.16 3.15
N PRO A 86 11.49 -8.00 4.47
CA PRO A 86 11.28 -6.68 5.06
C PRO A 86 12.48 -5.75 4.86
N GLU A 87 12.18 -4.47 4.66
CA GLU A 87 13.15 -3.38 4.61
C GLU A 87 12.79 -2.33 5.68
N THR A 88 12.73 -2.80 6.93
CA THR A 88 12.37 -1.94 8.06
C THR A 88 13.43 -0.88 8.32
N SER A 89 13.00 0.28 8.78
CA SER A 89 13.85 1.42 9.08
C SER A 89 13.33 2.16 10.31
N ASP A 90 14.01 3.24 10.68
CA ASP A 90 13.56 4.13 11.77
C ASP A 90 12.46 5.12 11.32
N ARG A 91 12.02 5.07 10.05
CA ARG A 91 10.93 5.92 9.59
C ARG A 91 9.65 5.62 10.34
N PRO A 92 9.01 6.63 10.94
CA PRO A 92 7.79 6.43 11.70
C PRO A 92 6.59 6.26 10.77
N HIS A 93 5.58 5.54 11.26
CA HIS A 93 4.26 5.43 10.62
C HIS A 93 3.40 6.64 10.97
N LYS A 94 3.78 7.81 10.48
CA LYS A 94 3.00 9.03 10.63
C LYS A 94 1.82 9.04 9.65
N ARG A 95 0.85 9.92 9.92
CA ARG A 95 -0.22 10.20 8.97
C ARG A 95 0.35 10.41 7.56
N GLY A 96 -0.14 9.64 6.59
CA GLY A 96 0.34 9.65 5.21
C GLY A 96 1.45 8.66 4.90
N ALA A 97 2.05 8.00 5.88
CA ALA A 97 3.04 6.96 5.63
C ALA A 97 2.43 5.79 4.84
N VAL A 98 3.18 5.30 3.87
CA VAL A 98 2.81 4.14 3.05
C VAL A 98 3.67 2.97 3.46
N GLY A 99 3.03 1.92 3.96
CA GLY A 99 3.69 0.70 4.43
C GLY A 99 3.25 -0.52 3.63
N MET A 100 4.10 -1.55 3.64
CA MET A 100 3.76 -2.83 3.04
C MET A 100 3.08 -3.73 4.06
N ALA A 101 1.88 -4.22 3.70
CA ALA A 101 1.14 -5.14 4.55
C ALA A 101 1.80 -6.52 4.57
N LYS A 102 1.51 -7.29 5.61
CA LYS A 102 1.86 -8.70 5.74
C LYS A 102 0.61 -9.52 5.61
N VAL A 103 0.66 -10.52 4.74
CA VAL A 103 -0.47 -11.41 4.47
C VAL A 103 -0.17 -12.77 5.08
N PRO A 104 -1.10 -13.37 5.86
CA PRO A 104 -0.91 -14.72 6.37
C PRO A 104 -0.72 -15.71 5.23
N ARG A 105 0.33 -16.51 5.29
CA ARG A 105 0.48 -17.67 4.41
C ARG A 105 -0.38 -18.83 4.94
N GLU A 106 -0.83 -19.68 4.01
CA GLU A 106 -1.54 -20.91 4.37
C GLU A 106 -0.69 -21.94 5.15
N SER A 107 0.64 -21.74 5.21
CA SER A 107 1.48 -22.61 6.00
C SER A 107 1.40 -22.25 7.48
N ASN A 108 1.25 -23.25 8.33
CA ASN A 108 1.33 -23.16 9.80
C ASN A 108 2.71 -22.69 10.30
N SER A 109 3.50 -22.09 9.45
CA SER A 109 4.82 -21.59 9.79
C SER A 109 4.70 -20.24 10.47
N THR A 110 4.98 -20.20 11.76
CA THR A 110 5.13 -18.96 12.54
C THR A 110 6.34 -18.12 12.12
N ARG A 111 7.03 -18.51 11.04
CA ARG A 111 8.29 -17.89 10.58
C ARG A 111 8.13 -17.05 9.32
N ASP A 112 6.93 -16.86 8.80
CA ASP A 112 6.73 -16.05 7.61
C ASP A 112 6.57 -14.58 7.97
N PHE A 113 7.72 -13.92 8.14
CA PHE A 113 7.81 -12.48 8.39
C PHE A 113 7.99 -11.67 7.10
N ASN A 114 7.72 -12.27 5.93
CA ASN A 114 7.86 -11.59 4.67
C ASN A 114 6.68 -10.66 4.40
N ASP A 115 6.97 -9.55 3.75
CA ASP A 115 5.98 -8.59 3.30
C ASP A 115 5.18 -9.14 2.12
N SER A 116 3.94 -8.69 1.96
CA SER A 116 2.98 -9.28 1.01
C SER A 116 3.40 -9.18 -0.46
N GLY A 117 4.28 -8.29 -0.81
CA GLY A 117 4.68 -8.04 -2.20
C GLY A 117 3.79 -7.07 -2.96
N SER A 118 2.49 -6.98 -2.68
CA SER A 118 1.59 -6.03 -3.37
C SER A 118 0.64 -5.28 -2.45
N GLN A 119 0.15 -5.88 -1.39
CA GLN A 119 -0.78 -5.20 -0.49
C GLN A 119 -0.06 -4.15 0.34
N PHE A 120 -0.57 -2.93 0.28
CA PHE A 120 0.00 -1.78 0.99
C PHE A 120 -1.08 -1.08 1.81
N PHE A 121 -0.65 -0.32 2.81
CA PHE A 121 -1.56 0.50 3.60
C PHE A 121 -1.07 1.95 3.70
N ILE A 122 -2.00 2.85 3.88
CA ILE A 122 -1.74 4.27 4.13
C ILE A 122 -2.25 4.60 5.53
N SER A 123 -1.39 5.15 6.36
CA SER A 123 -1.76 5.57 7.72
C SER A 123 -2.60 6.83 7.67
N VAL A 124 -3.78 6.79 8.30
CA VAL A 124 -4.67 7.96 8.39
C VAL A 124 -4.39 8.78 9.66
N ASN A 125 -3.60 8.22 10.56
CA ASN A 125 -3.17 8.84 11.80
C ASN A 125 -1.73 8.44 12.10
N ASP A 126 -1.13 8.99 13.14
CA ASP A 126 0.18 8.55 13.63
C ASP A 126 0.01 7.20 14.34
N ASN A 127 0.64 6.16 13.77
CA ASN A 127 0.50 4.78 14.22
C ASN A 127 1.84 4.25 14.76
N SER A 128 2.31 4.79 15.87
CA SER A 128 3.61 4.46 16.44
C SER A 128 3.77 2.99 16.82
N GLY A 129 2.68 2.29 17.07
CA GLY A 129 2.70 0.84 17.34
C GLY A 129 3.15 -0.01 16.16
N LEU A 130 3.18 0.54 14.94
CA LEU A 130 3.66 -0.14 13.74
C LEU A 130 5.15 0.11 13.47
N ASP A 131 5.76 1.04 14.18
CA ASP A 131 7.13 1.46 13.93
C ASP A 131 8.10 0.28 14.06
N ARG A 132 9.01 0.15 13.08
CA ARG A 132 10.01 -0.92 12.96
C ARG A 132 9.45 -2.33 12.75
N MET A 133 8.13 -2.49 12.70
CA MET A 133 7.46 -3.77 12.46
C MET A 133 7.08 -3.96 11.00
N TYR A 134 6.88 -2.86 10.28
CA TYR A 134 6.47 -2.85 8.87
C TYR A 134 7.43 -1.98 8.06
N THR A 135 7.60 -2.34 6.78
CA THR A 135 8.40 -1.55 5.85
C THR A 135 7.64 -0.31 5.43
N VAL A 136 8.14 0.87 5.78
CA VAL A 136 7.67 2.16 5.25
C VAL A 136 8.47 2.49 4.00
N PHE A 137 7.80 2.53 2.85
CA PHE A 137 8.50 2.73 1.57
C PHE A 137 8.07 3.97 0.82
N GLY A 138 7.14 4.75 1.36
CA GLY A 138 6.69 6.00 0.75
C GLY A 138 5.85 6.85 1.69
N GLU A 139 5.41 7.97 1.15
CA GLU A 139 4.48 8.86 1.84
C GLU A 139 3.52 9.52 0.84
N VAL A 140 2.31 9.78 1.27
CA VAL A 140 1.36 10.60 0.53
C VAL A 140 1.79 12.06 0.68
N PHE A 141 2.08 12.72 -0.42
CA PHE A 141 2.43 14.15 -0.42
C PHE A 141 1.27 15.05 -0.89
N ARG A 142 0.22 14.42 -1.49
CA ARG A 142 -1.01 15.10 -1.88
C ARG A 142 -2.15 14.12 -1.92
N GLY A 143 -3.33 14.51 -1.43
CA GLY A 143 -4.53 13.69 -1.48
C GLY A 143 -4.91 13.01 -0.18
N MET A 144 -4.39 13.44 0.98
CA MET A 144 -4.84 12.88 2.26
C MET A 144 -6.32 13.15 2.54
N ASP A 145 -6.89 14.22 1.99
CA ASP A 145 -8.33 14.46 2.01
C ASP A 145 -9.13 13.36 1.32
N VAL A 146 -8.60 12.78 0.24
CA VAL A 146 -9.19 11.62 -0.45
C VAL A 146 -9.09 10.37 0.42
N VAL A 147 -7.95 10.14 1.06
CA VAL A 147 -7.76 9.02 2.00
C VAL A 147 -8.75 9.12 3.16
N ASP A 148 -8.96 10.32 3.70
CA ASP A 148 -9.92 10.57 4.79
C ASP A 148 -11.37 10.26 4.37
N LYS A 149 -11.73 10.53 3.13
CA LYS A 149 -13.07 10.16 2.59
C LYS A 149 -13.21 8.64 2.48
N ILE A 150 -12.19 7.98 1.94
CA ILE A 150 -12.19 6.52 1.75
C ILE A 150 -12.35 5.79 3.08
N VAL A 151 -11.62 6.20 4.11
CA VAL A 151 -11.62 5.51 5.41
C VAL A 151 -12.97 5.61 6.13
N LEU A 152 -13.80 6.58 5.78
CA LEU A 152 -15.12 6.79 6.39
C LEU A 152 -16.26 6.10 5.63
N MET A 153 -15.97 5.41 4.54
CA MET A 153 -17.02 4.72 3.79
C MET A 153 -17.63 3.57 4.60
N PRO A 154 -18.94 3.32 4.43
CA PRO A 154 -19.59 2.18 5.08
C PRO A 154 -18.88 0.87 4.73
N ARG A 155 -18.68 0.04 5.73
CA ARG A 155 -17.93 -1.21 5.63
C ARG A 155 -18.63 -2.37 6.29
N ASP A 156 -18.22 -3.59 5.91
CA ASP A 156 -18.71 -4.82 6.51
C ASP A 156 -17.93 -5.20 7.79
N ASP A 157 -18.20 -6.39 8.33
CA ASP A 157 -17.59 -6.91 9.57
C ASP A 157 -16.08 -7.14 9.45
N ARG A 158 -15.55 -7.16 8.22
CA ARG A 158 -14.13 -7.33 7.92
C ARG A 158 -13.45 -6.01 7.51
N ASP A 159 -14.11 -4.90 7.76
CA ASP A 159 -13.63 -3.57 7.39
C ASP A 159 -13.52 -3.34 5.86
N ASN A 160 -14.20 -4.17 5.07
CA ASN A 160 -14.23 -4.02 3.61
C ASN A 160 -15.38 -3.09 3.21
N PRO A 161 -15.12 -1.99 2.47
CA PRO A 161 -16.18 -1.10 2.03
C PRO A 161 -17.32 -1.85 1.35
N LEU A 162 -18.57 -1.53 1.73
CA LEU A 162 -19.76 -2.17 1.16
C LEU A 162 -19.84 -1.94 -0.34
N GLU A 163 -19.50 -0.74 -0.78
CA GLU A 163 -19.36 -0.38 -2.18
C GLU A 163 -17.88 -0.40 -2.54
N PRO A 164 -17.45 -1.25 -3.49
CA PRO A 164 -16.04 -1.35 -3.86
C PRO A 164 -15.43 -0.01 -4.25
N ILE A 165 -14.19 0.21 -3.85
CA ILE A 165 -13.41 1.42 -4.18
C ILE A 165 -12.19 0.98 -5.00
N PRO A 166 -12.37 0.82 -6.32
CA PRO A 166 -11.26 0.43 -7.19
C PRO A 166 -10.29 1.59 -7.41
N MET A 167 -9.06 1.23 -7.75
CA MET A 167 -8.01 2.18 -8.10
C MET A 167 -7.46 1.92 -9.48
N THR A 168 -6.90 2.95 -10.10
CA THR A 168 -5.91 2.85 -11.16
C THR A 168 -4.64 3.56 -10.70
N VAL A 169 -3.48 3.02 -11.07
CA VAL A 169 -2.21 3.55 -10.60
C VAL A 169 -1.28 3.81 -11.77
N THR A 170 -0.72 5.00 -11.84
CA THR A 170 0.22 5.40 -12.87
C THR A 170 1.50 5.94 -12.27
N VAL A 171 2.63 5.66 -12.93
CA VAL A 171 3.91 6.27 -12.57
C VAL A 171 3.97 7.65 -13.18
N LYS A 172 4.38 8.64 -12.38
CA LYS A 172 4.67 9.99 -12.87
C LYS A 172 6.17 10.12 -13.07
N GLU A 173 6.56 10.36 -14.29
CA GLU A 173 7.92 10.70 -14.67
C GLU A 173 8.25 12.14 -14.33
#